data_d7fbc42b1c230dcec0df63a93189dbde
#
_entry.id   d7fbc42b1c230dcec0df63a93189dbde
#
_cell.length_a   1.000
_cell.length_b   1.000
_cell.length_c   1.000
_cell.angle_alpha   90.00
_cell.angle_beta   90.00
_cell.angle_gamma   90.00
#
_symmetry.space_group_name_H-M   'P 1'
#
loop_
_entity.id
_entity.type
_entity.pdbx_description
1 polymer ?
#
loop_
_entity_poly.entity_id
_entity_poly.type
_entity_poly.pdbx_seq_one_letter_code
_entity_poly.pdbx_strand_id
1 'polypeptide(L)'
;MKIISFKTILLILVSNLVYSQNPEKKMNENVPNSVEVIDTHLEQFFEKDADIVVFDEIESEIIHRDIYFIKATEDRPYHILLSCGMSALPMKVPEDINSSEFAEIVMLLPKEWNLNYESFDDERNYWPIRVMKELMMLPHPDKTWLGFGHTYEYEDDDEFADGAGFNSVMLARSMELSSDFTQIELENDKTIDIYTVIPLYKEELEFKKRNNANALLERFDKFEIGEIIKVGRKNVCK
;
A
#
# COMPACT_ATOMS: atom_id res chain seq x y z
N MET A 1 5.63 17.09 15.34
CA MET A 1 6.45 16.72 14.17
C MET A 1 7.77 16.13 14.69
N LYS A 2 7.85 14.81 14.82
CA LYS A 2 9.13 14.12 15.04
C LYS A 2 9.59 13.63 13.68
N ILE A 3 10.55 14.33 13.09
CA ILE A 3 11.32 13.82 11.96
C ILE A 3 12.16 12.69 12.56
N ILE A 4 11.81 11.47 12.25
CA ILE A 4 12.56 10.31 12.68
C ILE A 4 13.67 10.14 11.66
N SER A 5 14.85 10.71 11.96
CA SER A 5 16.07 10.28 11.33
C SER A 5 16.28 8.79 11.66
N PHE A 6 16.89 8.01 10.77
CA PHE A 6 17.24 6.59 10.98
C PHE A 6 17.87 6.28 12.36
N LYS A 7 18.41 7.28 13.04
CA LYS A 7 18.85 7.18 14.44
C LYS A 7 17.71 6.95 15.44
N THR A 8 16.46 7.18 15.08
CA THR A 8 15.31 7.02 15.99
C THR A 8 14.62 5.65 15.78
N ILE A 9 14.86 4.98 14.68
CA ILE A 9 14.42 3.56 14.48
C ILE A 9 15.06 2.67 15.55
N LEU A 10 16.28 2.96 15.97
CA LEU A 10 16.96 2.23 17.06
C LEU A 10 16.30 2.47 18.43
N LEU A 11 15.49 3.51 18.61
CA LEU A 11 14.79 3.78 19.88
C LEU A 11 13.42 3.08 19.95
N ILE A 12 12.84 2.73 18.79
CA ILE A 12 11.59 1.94 18.70
C ILE A 12 11.86 0.47 19.06
N LEU A 13 13.08 -0.03 18.84
CA LEU A 13 13.50 -1.35 19.32
C LEU A 13 13.43 -1.49 20.85
N VAL A 14 13.47 -0.39 21.60
CA VAL A 14 13.33 -0.40 23.06
C VAL A 14 11.86 -0.44 23.49
N SER A 15 10.93 0.09 22.68
CA SER A 15 9.49 0.00 22.98
C SER A 15 8.91 -1.39 22.65
N ASN A 16 9.48 -2.11 21.69
CA ASN A 16 9.10 -3.50 21.39
C ASN A 16 9.48 -4.48 22.53
N LEU A 17 10.43 -4.13 23.40
CA LEU A 17 10.73 -4.94 24.58
C LEU A 17 9.63 -4.86 25.66
N VAL A 18 8.76 -3.86 25.65
CA VAL A 18 7.65 -3.74 26.58
C VAL A 18 6.39 -4.46 26.07
N TYR A 19 6.25 -4.62 24.74
CA TYR A 19 5.15 -5.38 24.12
C TYR A 19 5.33 -6.91 24.24
N SER A 20 6.53 -7.37 24.51
CA SER A 20 6.90 -8.79 24.65
C SER A 20 6.42 -9.45 25.96
N GLN A 21 5.69 -8.74 26.84
CA GLN A 21 5.25 -9.30 28.13
C GLN A 21 3.75 -9.67 28.19
N ASN A 22 3.08 -9.83 27.06
CA ASN A 22 1.74 -10.41 27.06
C ASN A 22 1.87 -11.94 26.75
N PRO A 23 1.65 -12.85 27.74
CA PRO A 23 2.09 -14.25 27.64
C PRO A 23 1.23 -15.14 26.74
N GLU A 24 0.23 -14.64 26.02
CA GLU A 24 -0.72 -15.48 25.26
C GLU A 24 -0.69 -15.35 23.73
N LYS A 25 0.06 -14.44 23.15
CA LYS A 25 0.31 -14.48 21.69
C LYS A 25 1.59 -15.29 21.45
N LYS A 26 1.49 -16.62 21.33
CA LYS A 26 2.51 -17.41 20.66
C LYS A 26 2.65 -16.84 19.24
N MET A 27 3.68 -16.05 19.00
CA MET A 27 4.08 -15.69 17.66
C MET A 27 4.33 -17.01 16.92
N ASN A 28 3.63 -17.20 15.82
CA ASN A 28 3.82 -18.35 14.96
C ASN A 28 5.21 -18.16 14.34
N GLU A 29 6.16 -19.06 14.62
CA GLU A 29 7.57 -18.97 14.18
C GLU A 29 7.73 -18.91 12.64
N ASN A 30 6.64 -19.00 11.90
CA ASN A 30 6.59 -18.96 10.44
C ASN A 30 5.98 -17.65 9.86
N VAL A 31 5.72 -16.64 10.68
CA VAL A 31 5.17 -15.35 10.21
C VAL A 31 6.27 -14.30 10.31
N PRO A 32 6.60 -13.62 9.21
CA PRO A 32 7.64 -12.61 9.22
C PRO A 32 7.24 -11.44 10.15
N ASN A 33 8.22 -10.88 10.85
CA ASN A 33 8.06 -9.58 11.46
C ASN A 33 8.00 -8.54 10.32
N SER A 34 6.80 -8.18 9.91
CA SER A 34 6.60 -7.31 8.74
C SER A 34 7.36 -5.99 8.84
N VAL A 35 7.46 -5.39 10.02
CA VAL A 35 8.21 -4.15 10.23
C VAL A 35 9.69 -4.33 9.92
N GLU A 36 10.33 -5.36 10.51
CA GLU A 36 11.76 -5.63 10.30
C GLU A 36 12.06 -5.97 8.83
N VAL A 37 11.17 -6.74 8.20
CA VAL A 37 11.32 -7.12 6.79
C VAL A 37 11.21 -5.88 5.89
N ILE A 38 10.20 -5.04 6.09
CA ILE A 38 10.01 -3.82 5.29
C ILE A 38 11.13 -2.81 5.54
N ASP A 39 11.56 -2.61 6.79
CA ASP A 39 12.69 -1.73 7.11
C ASP A 39 13.96 -2.18 6.40
N THR A 40 14.31 -3.48 6.52
CA THR A 40 15.48 -4.07 5.87
C THR A 40 15.40 -3.94 4.34
N HIS A 41 14.21 -4.10 3.77
CA HIS A 41 14.00 -3.94 2.35
C HIS A 41 14.19 -2.48 1.91
N LEU A 42 13.61 -1.52 2.61
CA LEU A 42 13.76 -0.10 2.31
C LEU A 42 15.22 0.37 2.39
N GLU A 43 16.02 -0.17 3.30
CA GLU A 43 17.47 0.13 3.40
C GLU A 43 18.27 -0.26 2.15
N GLN A 44 17.76 -1.15 1.30
CA GLN A 44 18.40 -1.54 0.04
C GLN A 44 18.18 -0.52 -1.08
N PHE A 45 17.11 0.26 -1.02
CA PHE A 45 16.68 1.19 -2.08
C PHE A 45 16.84 2.66 -1.71
N PHE A 46 16.92 2.96 -0.42
CA PHE A 46 16.97 4.33 0.05
C PHE A 46 18.18 4.54 0.97
N GLU A 47 18.81 5.69 0.82
CA GLU A 47 19.92 6.08 1.68
C GLU A 47 19.45 6.32 3.13
N LYS A 48 20.37 6.22 4.09
CA LYS A 48 20.07 6.37 5.53
C LYS A 48 19.50 7.73 5.93
N ASP A 49 19.69 8.75 5.11
CA ASP A 49 19.18 10.11 5.27
C ASP A 49 17.94 10.39 4.42
N ALA A 50 17.38 9.37 3.76
CA ALA A 50 16.12 9.52 3.05
C ALA A 50 15.01 10.04 4.00
N ASP A 51 14.23 11.01 3.50
CA ASP A 51 13.14 11.60 4.27
C ASP A 51 11.92 10.65 4.25
N ILE A 52 11.93 9.71 5.20
CA ILE A 52 10.86 8.72 5.39
C ILE A 52 10.11 9.07 6.67
N VAL A 53 8.79 9.18 6.57
CA VAL A 53 7.87 9.39 7.70
C VAL A 53 6.96 8.17 7.81
N VAL A 54 6.75 7.66 9.02
CA VAL A 54 5.80 6.58 9.26
C VAL A 54 4.53 7.15 9.86
N PHE A 55 3.39 6.87 9.22
CA PHE A 55 2.06 7.12 9.75
C PHE A 55 1.58 5.85 10.44
N ASP A 56 1.97 5.71 11.70
CA ASP A 56 1.66 4.57 12.54
C ASP A 56 0.19 4.55 13.00
N GLU A 57 -0.28 3.37 13.36
CA GLU A 57 -1.59 3.18 14.00
C GLU A 57 -1.40 2.47 15.33
N ILE A 58 -1.81 3.17 16.40
CA ILE A 58 -1.57 2.74 17.78
C ILE A 58 -2.53 1.62 18.22
N GLU A 59 -3.70 1.49 17.60
CA GLU A 59 -4.76 0.55 18.01
C GLU A 59 -5.26 -0.30 16.83
N SER A 60 -4.66 -1.47 16.64
CA SER A 60 -5.20 -2.50 15.76
C SER A 60 -5.17 -3.86 16.46
N GLU A 61 -6.32 -4.56 16.45
CA GLU A 61 -6.47 -5.86 17.09
C GLU A 61 -5.93 -7.02 16.24
N ILE A 62 -5.79 -6.83 14.92
CA ILE A 62 -5.48 -7.91 13.96
C ILE A 62 -4.08 -7.75 13.39
N ILE A 63 -3.81 -6.63 12.73
CA ILE A 63 -2.52 -6.28 12.12
C ILE A 63 -2.19 -4.82 12.40
N HIS A 64 -0.92 -4.46 12.37
CA HIS A 64 -0.53 -3.05 12.25
C HIS A 64 -0.92 -2.54 10.88
N ARG A 65 -1.29 -1.25 10.77
CA ARG A 65 -1.62 -0.60 9.51
C ARG A 65 -0.77 0.65 9.34
N ASP A 66 0.54 0.43 9.35
CA ASP A 66 1.50 1.52 9.21
C ASP A 66 1.70 1.85 7.73
N ILE A 67 1.89 3.12 7.44
CA ILE A 67 2.17 3.62 6.10
C ILE A 67 3.50 4.35 6.13
N TYR A 68 4.46 3.85 5.38
CA TYR A 68 5.72 4.52 5.11
C TYR A 68 5.53 5.56 4.03
N PHE A 69 5.75 6.80 4.36
CA PHE A 69 5.73 7.92 3.42
C PHE A 69 7.17 8.28 3.05
N ILE A 70 7.57 7.94 1.83
CA ILE A 70 8.89 8.22 1.26
C ILE A 70 8.74 9.41 0.34
N LYS A 71 9.33 10.53 0.71
CA LYS A 71 9.17 11.79 0.00
C LYS A 71 9.82 11.76 -1.37
N ALA A 72 9.22 12.51 -2.30
CA ALA A 72 9.77 12.77 -3.63
C ALA A 72 11.17 13.40 -3.55
N THR A 73 12.01 13.10 -4.52
CA THR A 73 13.31 13.74 -4.75
C THR A 73 13.34 14.41 -6.12
N GLU A 74 14.45 15.08 -6.47
CA GLU A 74 14.60 15.62 -7.82
C GLU A 74 14.65 14.52 -8.89
N ASP A 75 15.32 13.40 -8.58
CA ASP A 75 15.46 12.26 -9.50
C ASP A 75 14.21 11.36 -9.53
N ARG A 76 13.42 11.40 -8.49
CA ARG A 76 12.16 10.66 -8.37
C ARG A 76 11.04 11.65 -7.98
N PRO A 77 10.38 12.29 -8.97
CA PRO A 77 9.46 13.41 -8.72
C PRO A 77 8.06 12.97 -8.26
N TYR A 78 8.00 11.90 -7.45
CA TYR A 78 6.78 11.41 -6.83
C TYR A 78 7.06 10.84 -5.44
N HIS A 79 6.07 10.91 -4.59
CA HIS A 79 6.06 10.27 -3.29
C HIS A 79 5.67 8.81 -3.40
N ILE A 80 6.18 7.98 -2.50
CA ILE A 80 5.75 6.59 -2.34
C ILE A 80 5.07 6.47 -0.97
N LEU A 81 3.85 5.95 -0.97
CA LEU A 81 3.19 5.41 0.21
C LEU A 81 3.29 3.90 0.16
N LEU A 82 3.97 3.28 1.11
CA LEU A 82 4.12 1.83 1.21
C LEU A 82 3.45 1.34 2.49
N SER A 83 2.58 0.35 2.40
CA SER A 83 1.99 -0.28 3.57
C SER A 83 3.02 -1.15 4.31
N CYS A 84 2.79 -1.31 5.61
CA CYS A 84 3.53 -2.24 6.46
C CYS A 84 2.59 -2.83 7.49
N GLY A 85 2.41 -4.13 7.45
CA GLY A 85 1.60 -4.88 8.39
C GLY A 85 0.56 -5.78 7.75
N MET A 86 0.15 -5.55 6.49
CA MET A 86 -0.73 -6.46 5.78
C MET A 86 -0.10 -7.85 5.64
N SER A 87 1.21 -7.91 5.41
CA SER A 87 2.01 -9.15 5.32
C SER A 87 2.30 -9.82 6.67
N ALA A 88 1.88 -9.22 7.80
CA ALA A 88 2.06 -9.84 9.12
C ALA A 88 1.23 -11.12 9.31
N LEU A 89 0.23 -11.35 8.48
CA LEU A 89 -0.58 -12.57 8.46
C LEU A 89 -0.75 -13.07 7.03
N PRO A 90 -0.76 -14.41 6.81
CA PRO A 90 -1.01 -14.96 5.49
C PRO A 90 -2.46 -14.75 5.07
N MET A 91 -2.65 -14.36 3.82
CA MET A 91 -3.97 -14.29 3.18
C MET A 91 -4.46 -15.69 2.79
N LYS A 92 -5.75 -15.83 2.56
CA LYS A 92 -6.38 -17.07 2.11
C LYS A 92 -6.41 -17.17 0.57
N VAL A 93 -5.24 -17.36 -0.03
CA VAL A 93 -5.12 -17.59 -1.47
C VAL A 93 -5.61 -18.99 -1.81
N PRO A 94 -6.50 -19.17 -2.83
CA PRO A 94 -6.90 -20.49 -3.31
C PRO A 94 -5.69 -21.29 -3.85
N GLU A 95 -5.69 -22.60 -3.65
CA GLU A 95 -4.57 -23.49 -4.01
C GLU A 95 -4.27 -23.53 -5.52
N ASP A 96 -5.26 -23.24 -6.35
CA ASP A 96 -5.14 -23.19 -7.81
C ASP A 96 -4.67 -21.83 -8.36
N ILE A 97 -4.47 -20.85 -7.48
CA ILE A 97 -4.02 -19.50 -7.82
C ILE A 97 -2.52 -19.36 -7.49
N ASN A 98 -1.75 -19.02 -8.51
CA ASN A 98 -0.33 -18.70 -8.34
C ASN A 98 -0.16 -17.23 -7.88
N SER A 99 -0.32 -17.00 -6.59
CA SER A 99 -0.12 -15.71 -5.93
C SER A 99 0.50 -15.92 -4.56
N SER A 100 1.25 -14.94 -4.06
CA SER A 100 1.77 -15.01 -2.70
C SER A 100 0.65 -14.95 -1.65
N GLU A 101 0.85 -15.67 -0.55
CA GLU A 101 0.02 -15.54 0.66
C GLU A 101 0.30 -14.23 1.42
N PHE A 102 1.42 -13.56 1.11
CA PHE A 102 1.82 -12.32 1.76
C PHE A 102 1.86 -11.20 0.73
N ALA A 103 1.27 -10.07 1.08
CA ALA A 103 1.30 -8.89 0.24
C ALA A 103 1.39 -7.61 1.07
N GLU A 104 1.95 -6.59 0.44
CA GLU A 104 1.81 -5.20 0.81
C GLU A 104 1.29 -4.41 -0.39
N ILE A 105 0.94 -3.16 -0.17
CA ILE A 105 0.42 -2.29 -1.22
C ILE A 105 1.19 -0.97 -1.25
N VAL A 106 1.25 -0.37 -2.44
CA VAL A 106 1.91 0.90 -2.66
C VAL A 106 1.01 1.85 -3.44
N MET A 107 1.03 3.14 -3.09
CA MET A 107 0.46 4.23 -3.90
C MET A 107 1.54 5.24 -4.26
N LEU A 108 1.52 5.72 -5.50
CA LEU A 108 2.42 6.76 -5.97
C LEU A 108 1.66 8.08 -6.09
N LEU A 109 2.16 9.10 -5.40
CA LEU A 109 1.54 10.42 -5.37
C LEU A 109 2.45 11.45 -6.04
N PRO A 110 1.90 12.44 -6.76
CA PRO A 110 2.72 13.52 -7.31
C PRO A 110 3.42 14.29 -6.18
N LYS A 111 4.59 14.85 -6.46
CA LYS A 111 5.41 15.58 -5.47
C LYS A 111 4.71 16.77 -4.81
N GLU A 112 3.66 17.28 -5.44
CA GLU A 112 2.84 18.39 -4.94
C GLU A 112 1.78 17.93 -3.93
N TRP A 113 1.61 16.61 -3.74
CA TRP A 113 0.61 16.09 -2.80
C TRP A 113 0.99 16.44 -1.37
N ASN A 114 0.07 17.07 -0.67
CA ASN A 114 0.33 17.55 0.68
C ASN A 114 0.01 16.46 1.72
N LEU A 115 1.05 15.81 2.24
CA LEU A 115 0.95 14.78 3.28
C LEU A 115 1.70 15.21 4.53
N ASN A 116 0.98 15.81 5.45
CA ASN A 116 1.42 16.09 6.82
C ASN A 116 0.21 16.06 7.75
N TYR A 117 0.44 15.92 9.05
CA TYR A 117 -0.64 15.80 10.02
C TYR A 117 -1.63 16.98 10.00
N GLU A 118 -1.17 18.18 9.69
CA GLU A 118 -2.03 19.38 9.61
C GLU A 118 -2.97 19.34 8.39
N SER A 119 -2.56 18.63 7.33
CA SER A 119 -3.34 18.49 6.10
C SER A 119 -4.35 17.34 6.14
N PHE A 120 -4.30 16.48 7.15
CA PHE A 120 -5.17 15.30 7.24
C PHE A 120 -6.62 15.61 7.64
N ASP A 121 -6.89 16.81 8.15
CA ASP A 121 -8.26 17.29 8.34
C ASP A 121 -8.99 17.53 7.00
N ASP A 122 -8.25 17.63 5.90
CA ASP A 122 -8.79 17.73 4.54
C ASP A 122 -8.73 16.36 3.84
N GLU A 123 -9.89 15.76 3.65
CA GLU A 123 -10.04 14.45 3.03
C GLU A 123 -9.43 14.38 1.62
N ARG A 124 -9.34 15.51 0.91
CA ARG A 124 -8.67 15.59 -0.40
C ARG A 124 -7.18 15.25 -0.33
N ASN A 125 -6.55 15.43 0.83
CA ASN A 125 -5.16 15.02 1.07
C ASN A 125 -5.07 13.63 1.70
N TYR A 126 -6.01 13.28 2.59
CA TYR A 126 -5.91 12.10 3.45
C TYR A 126 -6.43 10.80 2.82
N TRP A 127 -7.34 10.85 1.85
CA TRP A 127 -8.00 9.67 1.28
C TRP A 127 -7.03 8.56 0.81
N PRO A 128 -5.81 8.83 0.27
CA PRO A 128 -4.91 7.74 -0.10
C PRO A 128 -4.50 6.87 1.10
N ILE A 129 -4.18 7.51 2.22
CA ILE A 129 -3.81 6.81 3.47
C ILE A 129 -5.00 6.00 3.99
N ARG A 130 -6.20 6.59 4.02
CA ARG A 130 -7.41 5.92 4.47
C ARG A 130 -7.73 4.70 3.60
N VAL A 131 -7.74 4.84 2.29
CA VAL A 131 -8.00 3.73 1.35
C VAL A 131 -6.96 2.62 1.51
N MET A 132 -5.68 2.96 1.67
CA MET A 132 -4.65 1.96 1.92
C MET A 132 -4.91 1.21 3.24
N LYS A 133 -5.22 1.91 4.32
CA LYS A 133 -5.52 1.29 5.62
C LYS A 133 -6.75 0.38 5.58
N GLU A 134 -7.75 0.72 4.79
CA GLU A 134 -8.93 -0.13 4.54
C GLU A 134 -8.54 -1.41 3.76
N LEU A 135 -7.78 -1.26 2.68
CA LEU A 135 -7.30 -2.38 1.86
C LEU A 135 -6.44 -3.36 2.67
N MET A 136 -5.51 -2.86 3.49
CA MET A 136 -4.65 -3.70 4.33
C MET A 136 -5.46 -4.64 5.22
N MET A 137 -6.62 -4.18 5.69
CA MET A 137 -7.45 -4.94 6.62
C MET A 137 -8.30 -6.01 5.93
N LEU A 138 -8.73 -5.78 4.68
CA LEU A 138 -9.69 -6.64 3.98
C LEU A 138 -9.39 -8.15 4.01
N PRO A 139 -8.16 -8.63 3.77
CA PRO A 139 -7.91 -10.07 3.67
C PRO A 139 -8.16 -10.84 4.95
N HIS A 140 -7.98 -10.21 6.10
CA HIS A 140 -7.82 -10.92 7.36
C HIS A 140 -9.16 -11.30 8.02
N PRO A 141 -10.10 -10.37 8.30
CA PRO A 141 -11.40 -10.71 8.89
C PRO A 141 -12.24 -11.56 7.93
N ASP A 142 -12.21 -11.25 6.65
CA ASP A 142 -13.04 -11.92 5.64
C ASP A 142 -12.42 -13.23 5.12
N LYS A 143 -11.20 -13.56 5.58
CA LYS A 143 -10.46 -14.76 5.16
C LYS A 143 -10.40 -14.87 3.63
N THR A 144 -10.07 -13.78 2.99
CA THR A 144 -9.91 -13.65 1.55
C THR A 144 -8.46 -13.31 1.19
N TRP A 145 -8.23 -12.85 -0.02
CA TRP A 145 -6.92 -12.45 -0.50
C TRP A 145 -7.01 -11.25 -1.44
N LEU A 146 -5.91 -10.53 -1.57
CA LEU A 146 -5.72 -9.46 -2.51
C LEU A 146 -4.55 -9.80 -3.44
N GLY A 147 -4.69 -9.46 -4.71
CA GLY A 147 -3.69 -9.73 -5.73
C GLY A 147 -3.97 -8.96 -7.02
N PHE A 148 -3.16 -9.24 -8.04
CA PHE A 148 -3.27 -8.58 -9.34
C PHE A 148 -4.69 -8.62 -9.89
N GLY A 149 -5.20 -7.46 -10.26
CA GLY A 149 -6.51 -7.28 -10.87
C GLY A 149 -7.67 -7.26 -9.88
N HIS A 150 -7.45 -7.45 -8.59
CA HIS A 150 -8.51 -7.26 -7.60
C HIS A 150 -8.90 -5.79 -7.52
N THR A 151 -10.17 -5.55 -7.20
CA THR A 151 -10.73 -4.20 -7.07
C THR A 151 -11.45 -4.07 -5.75
N TYR A 152 -11.35 -2.89 -5.18
CA TYR A 152 -12.14 -2.45 -4.04
C TYR A 152 -12.98 -1.24 -4.47
N GLU A 153 -14.26 -1.23 -4.13
CA GLU A 153 -15.24 -0.22 -4.50
C GLU A 153 -15.89 0.32 -3.23
N TYR A 154 -16.02 1.64 -3.14
CA TYR A 154 -16.77 2.26 -2.06
C TYR A 154 -18.25 1.93 -2.17
N GLU A 155 -18.87 1.74 -1.02
CA GLU A 155 -20.33 1.65 -0.92
C GLU A 155 -20.94 2.98 -1.40
N ASP A 156 -22.17 2.89 -1.96
CA ASP A 156 -22.99 4.02 -2.40
C ASP A 156 -22.43 4.87 -3.55
N ASP A 157 -21.44 4.38 -4.30
CA ASP A 157 -20.83 5.13 -5.42
C ASP A 157 -20.15 6.46 -5.03
N ASP A 158 -19.88 6.69 -3.77
CA ASP A 158 -19.25 7.91 -3.28
C ASP A 158 -17.78 8.01 -3.71
N GLU A 159 -17.36 9.22 -4.04
CA GLU A 159 -15.93 9.51 -4.32
C GLU A 159 -15.10 9.36 -3.04
N PHE A 160 -13.84 8.97 -3.19
CA PHE A 160 -12.90 8.88 -2.06
C PHE A 160 -12.73 10.21 -1.30
N ALA A 161 -12.85 11.33 -2.03
CA ALA A 161 -12.92 12.67 -1.48
C ALA A 161 -13.63 13.58 -2.47
N ASP A 162 -14.18 14.67 -2.00
CA ASP A 162 -14.89 15.66 -2.84
C ASP A 162 -14.00 16.17 -3.97
N GLY A 163 -14.44 15.94 -5.20
CA GLY A 163 -13.73 16.31 -6.42
C GLY A 163 -12.57 15.37 -6.81
N ALA A 164 -12.36 14.24 -6.14
CA ALA A 164 -11.37 13.24 -6.55
C ALA A 164 -11.81 12.51 -7.83
N GLY A 165 -13.12 12.29 -8.00
CA GLY A 165 -13.71 11.55 -9.10
C GLY A 165 -13.54 10.05 -9.03
N PHE A 166 -12.69 9.54 -8.15
CA PHE A 166 -12.43 8.12 -7.98
C PHE A 166 -13.29 7.55 -6.86
N ASN A 167 -13.91 6.40 -7.11
CA ASN A 167 -14.73 5.68 -6.13
C ASN A 167 -14.29 4.23 -5.91
N SER A 168 -13.26 3.82 -6.60
CA SER A 168 -12.74 2.46 -6.55
C SER A 168 -11.25 2.42 -6.83
N VAL A 169 -10.62 1.30 -6.55
CA VAL A 169 -9.22 1.04 -6.88
C VAL A 169 -9.06 -0.34 -7.50
N MET A 170 -7.96 -0.51 -8.25
CA MET A 170 -7.50 -1.80 -8.76
C MET A 170 -6.06 -2.03 -8.30
N LEU A 171 -5.75 -3.27 -7.93
CA LEU A 171 -4.39 -3.71 -7.66
C LEU A 171 -3.71 -4.14 -8.95
N ALA A 172 -2.51 -3.62 -9.19
CA ALA A 172 -1.70 -3.95 -10.36
C ALA A 172 -0.24 -4.22 -9.96
N ARG A 173 0.56 -4.73 -10.89
CA ARG A 173 2.01 -4.70 -10.73
C ARG A 173 2.51 -3.33 -11.16
N SER A 174 3.44 -2.78 -10.38
CA SER A 174 4.01 -1.46 -10.70
C SER A 174 4.84 -1.51 -11.99
N MET A 175 4.81 -0.43 -12.74
CA MET A 175 5.69 -0.18 -13.88
C MET A 175 6.72 0.91 -13.60
N GLU A 176 6.48 1.73 -12.57
CA GLU A 176 7.41 2.78 -12.12
C GLU A 176 8.46 2.24 -11.13
N LEU A 177 8.07 1.26 -10.29
CA LEU A 177 8.97 0.65 -9.32
C LEU A 177 9.54 -0.65 -9.88
N SER A 178 10.82 -0.92 -9.61
CA SER A 178 11.48 -2.14 -10.08
C SER A 178 10.86 -3.41 -9.49
N SER A 179 11.03 -4.53 -10.19
CA SER A 179 10.62 -5.85 -9.67
C SER A 179 11.29 -6.17 -8.33
N ASP A 180 12.55 -5.78 -8.17
CA ASP A 180 13.31 -6.01 -6.94
C ASP A 180 12.73 -5.22 -5.76
N PHE A 181 12.11 -4.05 -6.03
CA PHE A 181 11.39 -3.31 -5.00
C PHE A 181 10.01 -3.89 -4.70
N THR A 182 9.33 -4.40 -5.72
CA THR A 182 7.93 -4.86 -5.59
C THR A 182 7.78 -6.33 -5.22
N GLN A 183 8.89 -7.03 -4.99
CA GLN A 183 8.90 -8.41 -4.51
C GLN A 183 10.00 -8.61 -3.47
N ILE A 184 9.62 -9.03 -2.27
CA ILE A 184 10.54 -9.29 -1.17
C ILE A 184 10.62 -10.80 -0.95
N GLU A 185 11.82 -11.35 -1.10
CA GLU A 185 12.06 -12.75 -0.81
C GLU A 185 12.10 -12.98 0.71
N LEU A 186 11.38 -13.99 1.17
CA LEU A 186 11.37 -14.45 2.55
C LEU A 186 12.07 -15.80 2.66
N GLU A 187 12.30 -16.26 3.88
CA GLU A 187 12.75 -17.62 4.11
C GLU A 187 11.73 -18.66 3.60
N ASN A 188 12.21 -19.86 3.28
CA ASN A 188 11.41 -21.00 2.82
C ASN A 188 10.65 -20.76 1.48
N ASP A 189 11.27 -20.08 0.54
CA ASP A 189 10.75 -19.81 -0.80
C ASP A 189 9.41 -19.04 -0.81
N LYS A 190 9.13 -18.30 0.25
CA LYS A 190 7.99 -17.39 0.32
C LYS A 190 8.38 -16.00 -0.14
N THR A 191 7.41 -15.24 -0.57
CA THR A 191 7.60 -13.84 -1.01
C THR A 191 6.52 -12.93 -0.44
N ILE A 192 6.82 -11.64 -0.28
CA ILE A 192 5.82 -10.59 -0.16
C ILE A 192 5.71 -9.91 -1.52
N ASP A 193 4.56 -9.99 -2.15
CA ASP A 193 4.26 -9.22 -3.36
C ASP A 193 3.77 -7.81 -2.97
N ILE A 194 4.35 -6.76 -3.56
CA ILE A 194 3.88 -5.38 -3.38
C ILE A 194 3.09 -4.97 -4.61
N TYR A 195 1.80 -4.71 -4.43
CA TYR A 195 0.90 -4.30 -5.52
C TYR A 195 0.69 -2.79 -5.51
N THR A 196 0.75 -2.17 -6.70
CA THR A 196 0.36 -0.77 -6.84
C THR A 196 -1.16 -0.63 -6.82
N VAL A 197 -1.65 0.39 -6.12
CA VAL A 197 -3.07 0.70 -5.99
C VAL A 197 -3.41 1.83 -6.96
N ILE A 198 -4.19 1.53 -7.98
CA ILE A 198 -4.57 2.46 -9.04
C ILE A 198 -6.03 2.91 -8.83
N PRO A 199 -6.28 4.18 -8.53
CA PRO A 199 -7.64 4.69 -8.42
C PRO A 199 -8.38 4.69 -9.76
N LEU A 200 -9.64 4.28 -9.73
CA LEU A 200 -10.50 4.15 -10.89
C LEU A 200 -11.72 5.06 -10.79
N TYR A 201 -12.13 5.56 -11.95
CA TYR A 201 -13.48 6.08 -12.14
C TYR A 201 -14.50 4.94 -12.23
N LYS A 202 -15.75 5.22 -11.94
CA LYS A 202 -16.84 4.24 -12.02
C LYS A 202 -16.90 3.52 -13.37
N GLU A 203 -16.80 4.25 -14.48
CA GLU A 203 -16.87 3.65 -15.81
C GLU A 203 -15.65 2.76 -16.13
N GLU A 204 -14.49 3.05 -15.54
CA GLU A 204 -13.29 2.22 -15.66
C GLU A 204 -13.44 0.91 -14.88
N LEU A 205 -13.98 0.97 -13.66
CA LEU A 205 -14.33 -0.21 -12.88
C LEU A 205 -15.34 -1.09 -13.63
N GLU A 206 -16.40 -0.49 -14.16
CA GLU A 206 -17.41 -1.19 -14.95
C GLU A 206 -16.83 -1.83 -16.23
N PHE A 207 -15.89 -1.13 -16.88
CA PHE A 207 -15.19 -1.70 -18.02
C PHE A 207 -14.34 -2.91 -17.59
N LYS A 208 -13.60 -2.78 -16.48
CA LYS A 208 -12.77 -3.86 -15.93
C LYS A 208 -13.63 -5.07 -15.54
N LYS A 209 -14.78 -4.88 -14.89
CA LYS A 209 -15.71 -5.96 -14.51
C LYS A 209 -16.25 -6.71 -15.74
N ARG A 210 -16.50 -6.00 -16.84
CA ARG A 210 -17.01 -6.59 -18.09
C ARG A 210 -15.94 -7.26 -18.96
N ASN A 211 -14.69 -6.88 -18.79
CA ASN A 211 -13.57 -7.41 -19.56
C ASN A 211 -12.58 -8.13 -18.63
N ASN A 212 -11.53 -7.48 -18.22
CA ASN A 212 -10.55 -7.90 -17.21
C ASN A 212 -9.58 -6.75 -16.89
N ALA A 213 -8.65 -6.99 -15.95
CA ALA A 213 -7.65 -6.01 -15.56
C ALA A 213 -6.70 -5.64 -16.71
N ASN A 214 -6.21 -6.63 -17.49
CA ASN A 214 -5.29 -6.38 -18.58
C ASN A 214 -5.90 -5.47 -19.65
N ALA A 215 -7.17 -5.69 -20.01
CA ALA A 215 -7.87 -4.85 -20.97
C ALA A 215 -8.00 -3.39 -20.49
N LEU A 216 -8.14 -3.15 -19.18
CA LEU A 216 -8.12 -1.80 -18.64
C LEU A 216 -6.72 -1.20 -18.66
N LEU A 217 -5.69 -1.98 -18.31
CA LEU A 217 -4.28 -1.53 -18.36
C LEU A 217 -3.87 -1.18 -19.79
N GLU A 218 -4.28 -1.95 -20.80
CA GLU A 218 -4.05 -1.61 -22.21
C GLU A 218 -4.70 -0.28 -22.60
N ARG A 219 -5.86 0.05 -21.99
CA ARG A 219 -6.47 1.38 -22.19
C ARG A 219 -5.66 2.46 -21.50
N PHE A 220 -5.19 2.23 -20.29
CA PHE A 220 -4.34 3.19 -19.59
C PHE A 220 -3.08 3.49 -20.40
N ASP A 221 -2.39 2.45 -20.89
CA ASP A 221 -1.23 2.60 -21.76
C ASP A 221 -1.55 3.42 -23.03
N LYS A 222 -2.60 3.07 -23.73
CA LYS A 222 -3.05 3.79 -24.94
C LYS A 222 -3.32 5.28 -24.71
N PHE A 223 -3.77 5.64 -23.52
CA PHE A 223 -4.09 7.03 -23.17
C PHE A 223 -3.03 7.68 -22.26
N GLU A 224 -1.87 7.04 -22.12
CA GLU A 224 -0.75 7.53 -21.31
C GLU A 224 -1.16 7.83 -19.86
N ILE A 225 -2.01 6.97 -19.28
CA ILE A 225 -2.38 7.02 -17.88
C ILE A 225 -1.38 6.16 -17.09
N GLY A 226 -0.49 6.81 -16.36
CA GLY A 226 0.44 6.16 -15.45
C GLY A 226 -0.19 5.81 -14.09
N GLU A 227 0.60 5.19 -13.21
CA GLU A 227 0.17 4.81 -11.86
C GLU A 227 0.37 5.91 -10.81
N ILE A 228 1.12 6.97 -11.13
CA ILE A 228 1.18 8.15 -10.26
C ILE A 228 -0.19 8.83 -10.26
N ILE A 229 -0.79 8.95 -9.09
CA ILE A 229 -2.15 9.46 -8.95
C ILE A 229 -2.26 10.87 -9.48
N LYS A 230 -3.22 11.10 -10.38
CA LYS A 230 -3.55 12.40 -10.92
C LYS A 230 -5.04 12.64 -10.84
N VAL A 231 -5.46 13.42 -9.86
CA VAL A 231 -6.85 13.88 -9.74
C VAL A 231 -7.24 14.66 -10.99
N GLY A 232 -8.45 14.38 -11.51
CA GLY A 232 -8.94 15.01 -12.75
C GLY A 232 -8.28 14.49 -14.03
N ARG A 233 -7.55 13.34 -13.99
CA ARG A 233 -7.08 12.69 -15.21
C ARG A 233 -8.24 12.28 -16.12
N LYS A 234 -7.93 12.01 -17.36
CA LYS A 234 -8.93 11.50 -18.31
C LYS A 234 -9.52 10.18 -17.82
N ASN A 235 -10.84 10.05 -17.83
CA ASN A 235 -11.53 8.79 -17.73
C ASN A 235 -11.49 8.10 -19.10
N VAL A 236 -10.79 6.97 -19.19
CA VAL A 236 -10.54 6.27 -20.46
C VAL A 236 -11.71 5.41 -20.95
N CYS A 237 -12.78 5.35 -20.18
CA CYS A 237 -13.98 4.55 -20.46
C CYS A 237 -15.26 5.39 -20.65
N LYS A 238 -15.11 6.70 -20.62
CA LYS A 238 -16.22 7.67 -20.80
C LYS A 238 -16.23 8.26 -22.20
#